data_ee3c53dbc7c6eed3c59d9b78788014e8
#
_entry.id   ee3c53dbc7c6eed3c59d9b78788014e8
#
_cell.length_a   1.000
_cell.length_b   1.000
_cell.length_c   1.000
_cell.angle_alpha   90.00
_cell.angle_beta   90.00
_cell.angle_gamma   90.00
#
_symmetry.space_group_name_H-M   'P 1'
#
loop_
_entity.id
_entity.type
_entity.pdbx_description
1 polymer ?
#
loop_
_entity_poly.entity_id
_entity_poly.type
_entity_poly.pdbx_seq_one_letter_code
_entity_poly.pdbx_strand_id
1 'polypeptide(L)'
;MNTYGEYLKVTIFGESHGPGIGVVVDGLPAGEAIDLDAVRIQMRRRAPGSSDLTTHRSETDDPLIMSGLYRGVTTGAPVAALFQNRDAHSSDYHPEVLRPSHADYTATVKFGGYADLRGGGPFSGRLTACMVFAGALCRQVLERRGVQIAANVVRVGHATGKELNFEMKREILDARSAGDSVGSVIECVVTGIPAGVGGLMFGGMESRIASILYAIPGVKGVEFGLGFGLAELRGSEANDPFVLKNGQVVAETNNAGGINGGITNGMPLVVRMALRPTASIAREQHTVNIQTMEETTLRVTGRHDPCLAPRAIPVMEAALACSVLDAMLDSAAVASV
;
A
#
# COMPACT_ATOMS: atom_id res chain seq x y z
N MET A 1 -8.99 12.69 6.10
CA MET A 1 -8.72 13.26 4.77
C MET A 1 -8.43 12.09 3.84
N ASN A 2 -9.01 12.04 2.65
CA ASN A 2 -8.83 10.93 1.70
C ASN A 2 -7.97 11.33 0.49
N THR A 3 -7.13 12.35 0.67
CA THR A 3 -6.21 12.87 -0.33
C THR A 3 -4.79 12.79 0.21
N TYR A 4 -3.89 12.27 -0.61
CA TYR A 4 -2.44 12.20 -0.38
C TYR A 4 -1.71 13.03 -1.43
N GLY A 5 -0.54 13.57 -1.08
CA GLY A 5 0.42 14.23 -1.97
C GLY A 5 0.30 15.76 -2.00
N GLU A 6 1.36 16.41 -2.45
CA GLU A 6 1.48 17.86 -2.54
C GLU A 6 1.35 18.35 -3.99
N TYR A 7 2.13 17.82 -4.89
CA TYR A 7 2.10 18.10 -6.34
C TYR A 7 1.26 17.07 -7.09
N LEU A 8 1.49 15.79 -6.81
CA LEU A 8 0.65 14.70 -7.28
C LEU A 8 -0.39 14.38 -6.21
N LYS A 9 -1.63 14.77 -6.41
CA LYS A 9 -2.72 14.51 -5.45
C LYS A 9 -3.52 13.29 -5.83
N VAL A 10 -3.56 12.30 -4.94
CA VAL A 10 -4.36 11.09 -5.10
C VAL A 10 -5.51 11.14 -4.11
N THR A 11 -6.74 11.30 -4.61
CA THR A 11 -7.96 11.28 -3.80
C THR A 11 -8.72 9.99 -4.04
N ILE A 12 -8.97 9.21 -2.98
CA ILE A 12 -9.72 7.95 -3.02
C ILE A 12 -11.04 8.12 -2.31
N PHE A 13 -12.15 7.60 -2.88
CA PHE A 13 -13.49 7.67 -2.31
C PHE A 13 -14.30 6.40 -2.55
N GLY A 14 -15.43 6.31 -1.86
CA GLY A 14 -16.34 5.17 -1.92
C GLY A 14 -16.17 4.20 -0.74
N GLU A 15 -16.97 3.16 -0.76
CA GLU A 15 -17.12 2.18 0.32
C GLU A 15 -17.23 0.78 -0.24
N SER A 16 -16.78 -0.23 0.52
CA SER A 16 -16.65 -1.61 0.04
C SER A 16 -17.97 -2.20 -0.46
N HIS A 17 -19.09 -1.85 0.17
CA HIS A 17 -20.44 -2.33 -0.19
C HIS A 17 -21.34 -1.21 -0.71
N GLY A 18 -20.78 -0.04 -1.04
CA GLY A 18 -21.45 0.99 -1.84
C GLY A 18 -21.50 0.60 -3.32
N PRO A 19 -22.08 1.44 -4.19
CA PRO A 19 -22.19 1.17 -5.63
C PRO A 19 -20.84 0.98 -6.32
N GLY A 20 -19.80 1.61 -5.79
CA GLY A 20 -18.44 1.53 -6.31
C GLY A 20 -17.44 2.33 -5.47
N ILE A 21 -16.20 2.24 -5.89
CA ILE A 21 -15.10 3.04 -5.35
C ILE A 21 -14.46 3.83 -6.50
N GLY A 22 -13.78 4.93 -6.19
CA GLY A 22 -13.16 5.74 -7.23
C GLY A 22 -11.89 6.44 -6.77
N VAL A 23 -11.16 6.93 -7.76
CA VAL A 23 -9.91 7.66 -7.56
C VAL A 23 -9.82 8.84 -8.51
N VAL A 24 -9.28 9.94 -8.01
CA VAL A 24 -8.85 11.09 -8.80
C VAL A 24 -7.35 11.26 -8.59
N VAL A 25 -6.60 11.29 -9.69
CA VAL A 25 -5.16 11.54 -9.71
C VAL A 25 -4.95 12.87 -10.42
N ASP A 26 -4.59 13.89 -9.66
CA ASP A 26 -4.32 15.24 -10.13
C ASP A 26 -2.82 15.54 -10.10
N GLY A 27 -2.32 16.37 -11.01
CA GLY A 27 -0.90 16.72 -11.08
C GLY A 27 -0.03 15.78 -11.92
N LEU A 28 -0.61 14.81 -12.65
CA LEU A 28 0.17 14.05 -13.64
C LEU A 28 0.61 15.01 -14.77
N PRO A 29 1.89 14.97 -15.18
CA PRO A 29 2.36 15.76 -16.29
C PRO A 29 1.56 15.48 -17.57
N ALA A 30 1.23 16.51 -18.35
CA ALA A 30 0.59 16.35 -19.65
C ALA A 30 1.54 15.70 -20.66
N GLY A 31 1.01 14.93 -21.60
CA GLY A 31 1.79 14.32 -22.69
C GLY A 31 2.42 12.96 -22.33
N GLU A 32 2.16 12.42 -21.16
CA GLU A 32 2.66 11.09 -20.77
C GLU A 32 1.81 9.99 -21.42
N ALA A 33 2.45 9.09 -22.16
CA ALA A 33 1.78 7.93 -22.74
C ALA A 33 1.43 6.92 -21.63
N ILE A 34 0.19 6.45 -21.60
CA ILE A 34 -0.32 5.48 -20.64
C ILE A 34 -0.78 4.22 -21.37
N ASP A 35 -0.13 3.11 -21.08
CA ASP A 35 -0.57 1.77 -21.47
C ASP A 35 -1.60 1.26 -20.43
N LEU A 36 -2.87 1.22 -20.83
CA LEU A 36 -3.97 0.74 -19.99
C LEU A 36 -3.92 -0.79 -19.77
N ASP A 37 -3.28 -1.55 -20.64
CA ASP A 37 -3.13 -2.99 -20.44
C ASP A 37 -2.08 -3.27 -19.35
N ALA A 38 -1.00 -2.49 -19.31
CA ALA A 38 -0.07 -2.51 -18.19
C ALA A 38 -0.75 -2.13 -16.87
N VAL A 39 -1.66 -1.13 -16.86
CA VAL A 39 -2.49 -0.80 -15.69
C VAL A 39 -3.33 -2.00 -15.27
N ARG A 40 -4.04 -2.64 -16.21
CA ARG A 40 -4.86 -3.83 -15.92
C ARG A 40 -4.05 -4.99 -15.35
N ILE A 41 -2.81 -5.17 -15.78
CA ILE A 41 -1.89 -6.17 -15.21
C ILE A 41 -1.67 -5.91 -13.72
N GLN A 42 -1.38 -4.67 -13.32
CA GLN A 42 -1.19 -4.32 -11.92
C GLN A 42 -2.49 -4.52 -11.10
N MET A 43 -3.63 -4.14 -11.66
CA MET A 43 -4.92 -4.35 -11.04
C MET A 43 -5.20 -5.85 -10.79
N ARG A 44 -4.93 -6.72 -11.77
CA ARG A 44 -5.06 -8.19 -11.63
C ARG A 44 -4.15 -8.77 -10.56
N ARG A 45 -2.89 -8.29 -10.42
CA ARG A 45 -1.99 -8.72 -9.34
C ARG A 45 -2.58 -8.47 -7.95
N ARG A 46 -3.33 -7.37 -7.78
CA ARG A 46 -4.01 -7.04 -6.53
C ARG A 46 -5.34 -7.77 -6.37
N ALA A 47 -6.04 -8.06 -7.43
CA ALA A 47 -7.40 -8.61 -7.40
C ALA A 47 -7.47 -9.90 -6.56
N PRO A 48 -8.60 -10.15 -5.86
CA PRO A 48 -8.81 -11.39 -5.14
C PRO A 48 -8.93 -12.58 -6.11
N GLY A 49 -8.65 -13.80 -5.63
CA GLY A 49 -8.78 -15.02 -6.44
C GLY A 49 -7.61 -15.26 -7.40
N SER A 50 -6.52 -14.52 -7.27
CA SER A 50 -5.32 -14.65 -8.14
C SER A 50 -4.45 -15.88 -7.81
N SER A 51 -4.62 -16.52 -6.66
CA SER A 51 -3.89 -17.73 -6.24
C SER A 51 -4.59 -18.46 -5.10
N ASP A 52 -4.18 -19.71 -4.84
CA ASP A 52 -4.65 -20.51 -3.70
C ASP A 52 -4.31 -19.91 -2.32
N LEU A 53 -3.44 -18.89 -2.28
CA LEU A 53 -3.05 -18.18 -1.06
C LEU A 53 -3.98 -17.02 -0.72
N THR A 54 -4.97 -16.73 -1.58
CA THR A 54 -5.89 -15.59 -1.46
C THR A 54 -7.34 -16.04 -1.34
N THR A 55 -8.24 -15.11 -1.01
CA THR A 55 -9.68 -15.36 -0.97
C THR A 55 -10.26 -15.74 -2.34
N HIS A 56 -11.35 -16.53 -2.34
CA HIS A 56 -12.09 -16.92 -3.56
C HIS A 56 -13.08 -15.85 -4.07
N ARG A 57 -13.08 -14.64 -3.52
CA ARG A 57 -13.86 -13.51 -4.07
C ARG A 57 -13.38 -13.21 -5.49
N SER A 58 -14.25 -12.76 -6.38
CA SER A 58 -13.89 -12.39 -7.75
C SER A 58 -14.35 -10.97 -8.06
N GLU A 59 -13.41 -10.12 -8.42
CA GLU A 59 -13.66 -8.74 -8.90
C GLU A 59 -12.77 -8.49 -10.10
N THR A 60 -13.33 -7.97 -11.18
CA THR A 60 -12.57 -7.69 -12.41
C THR A 60 -11.66 -6.46 -12.26
N ASP A 61 -12.05 -5.52 -11.40
CA ASP A 61 -11.33 -4.25 -11.17
C ASP A 61 -11.01 -3.46 -12.45
N ASP A 62 -11.85 -3.60 -13.49
CA ASP A 62 -11.68 -2.82 -14.71
C ASP A 62 -12.01 -1.34 -14.45
N PRO A 63 -11.09 -0.41 -14.73
CA PRO A 63 -11.29 1.01 -14.52
C PRO A 63 -12.23 1.59 -15.57
N LEU A 64 -13.29 2.29 -15.15
CA LEU A 64 -14.06 3.19 -15.98
C LEU A 64 -13.41 4.56 -15.92
N ILE A 65 -12.63 4.92 -16.96
CA ILE A 65 -11.94 6.20 -17.05
C ILE A 65 -12.94 7.30 -17.38
N MET A 66 -13.00 8.35 -16.55
CA MET A 66 -13.94 9.45 -16.68
C MET A 66 -13.29 10.71 -17.29
N SER A 67 -12.00 10.93 -17.07
CA SER A 67 -11.26 12.13 -17.52
C SER A 67 -9.75 11.91 -17.50
N GLY A 68 -9.00 12.89 -18.01
CA GLY A 68 -7.55 13.01 -17.87
C GLY A 68 -6.74 12.21 -18.89
N LEU A 69 -7.37 11.34 -19.69
CA LEU A 69 -6.71 10.60 -20.79
C LEU A 69 -7.42 10.86 -22.14
N TYR A 70 -6.62 11.15 -23.15
CA TYR A 70 -7.11 11.27 -24.54
C TYR A 70 -6.17 10.48 -25.46
N ARG A 71 -6.70 9.51 -26.19
CA ARG A 71 -5.94 8.61 -27.08
C ARG A 71 -4.73 7.95 -26.42
N GLY A 72 -4.88 7.54 -25.13
CA GLY A 72 -3.81 6.90 -24.37
C GLY A 72 -2.74 7.85 -23.82
N VAL A 73 -2.98 9.17 -23.85
CA VAL A 73 -2.01 10.17 -23.36
C VAL A 73 -2.67 11.04 -22.28
N THR A 74 -1.94 11.41 -21.24
CA THR A 74 -2.40 12.33 -20.20
C THR A 74 -2.62 13.73 -20.78
N THR A 75 -3.73 14.37 -20.40
CA THR A 75 -4.10 15.69 -20.91
C THR A 75 -3.67 16.85 -20.01
N GLY A 76 -3.16 16.55 -18.80
CA GLY A 76 -2.92 17.54 -17.74
C GLY A 76 -4.16 17.82 -16.88
N ALA A 77 -5.36 17.42 -17.31
CA ALA A 77 -6.52 17.39 -16.44
C ALA A 77 -6.45 16.20 -15.47
N PRO A 78 -7.12 16.25 -14.31
CA PRO A 78 -7.15 15.13 -13.37
C PRO A 78 -7.63 13.83 -14.03
N VAL A 79 -6.87 12.73 -13.84
CA VAL A 79 -7.30 11.39 -14.26
C VAL A 79 -8.26 10.85 -13.22
N ALA A 80 -9.52 10.65 -13.61
CA ALA A 80 -10.54 10.08 -12.73
C ALA A 80 -10.96 8.70 -13.23
N ALA A 81 -11.08 7.74 -12.31
CA ALA A 81 -11.55 6.39 -12.61
C ALA A 81 -12.52 5.89 -11.53
N LEU A 82 -13.50 5.09 -11.98
CA LEU A 82 -14.49 4.41 -11.13
C LEU A 82 -14.35 2.89 -11.27
N PHE A 83 -14.60 2.18 -10.18
CA PHE A 83 -14.62 0.71 -10.09
C PHE A 83 -15.94 0.27 -9.46
N GLN A 84 -16.73 -0.50 -10.19
CA GLN A 84 -18.00 -1.02 -9.67
C GLN A 84 -17.75 -2.12 -8.64
N ASN A 85 -18.56 -2.16 -7.58
CA ASN A 85 -18.61 -3.28 -6.64
C ASN A 85 -19.66 -4.27 -7.13
N ARG A 86 -19.24 -5.47 -7.56
CA ARG A 86 -20.15 -6.48 -8.14
C ARG A 86 -20.39 -7.68 -7.22
N ASP A 87 -19.43 -8.03 -6.38
CA ASP A 87 -19.47 -9.20 -5.48
C ASP A 87 -19.52 -8.76 -4.00
N ALA A 88 -20.59 -8.01 -3.63
CA ALA A 88 -20.83 -7.54 -2.27
C ALA A 88 -21.94 -8.34 -1.60
N HIS A 89 -21.60 -9.14 -0.56
CA HIS A 89 -22.53 -9.91 0.26
C HIS A 89 -22.72 -9.21 1.61
N SER A 90 -23.72 -8.31 1.69
CA SER A 90 -23.95 -7.48 2.89
C SER A 90 -24.58 -8.24 4.06
N SER A 91 -25.23 -9.39 3.80
CA SER A 91 -25.86 -10.24 4.81
C SER A 91 -24.90 -10.91 5.79
N ASP A 92 -23.60 -10.97 5.43
CA ASP A 92 -22.57 -11.63 6.24
C ASP A 92 -22.05 -10.75 7.40
N TYR A 93 -22.57 -9.52 7.52
CA TYR A 93 -22.07 -8.52 8.47
C TYR A 93 -23.13 -8.13 9.50
N HIS A 94 -22.75 -8.21 10.76
CA HIS A 94 -23.53 -7.84 11.94
C HIS A 94 -22.91 -6.57 12.55
N PRO A 95 -23.34 -5.36 12.14
CA PRO A 95 -22.68 -4.11 12.54
C PRO A 95 -22.77 -3.83 14.05
N GLU A 96 -23.73 -4.46 14.75
CA GLU A 96 -23.89 -4.38 16.19
C GLU A 96 -22.84 -5.19 16.98
N VAL A 97 -22.23 -6.22 16.36
CA VAL A 97 -21.21 -7.06 16.99
C VAL A 97 -19.83 -6.69 16.46
N LEU A 98 -19.01 -6.09 17.31
CA LEU A 98 -17.72 -5.53 16.91
C LEU A 98 -16.74 -6.63 16.52
N ARG A 99 -16.11 -6.53 15.37
CA ARG A 99 -14.99 -7.41 15.00
C ARG A 99 -13.73 -7.00 15.75
N PRO A 100 -13.11 -7.88 16.55
CA PRO A 100 -11.88 -7.58 17.27
C PRO A 100 -10.80 -7.02 16.37
N SER A 101 -10.15 -5.95 16.80
CA SER A 101 -9.07 -5.25 16.05
C SER A 101 -9.48 -4.70 14.66
N HIS A 102 -10.74 -4.73 14.27
CA HIS A 102 -11.24 -4.04 13.08
C HIS A 102 -11.60 -2.57 13.39
N ALA A 103 -11.93 -1.78 12.37
CA ALA A 103 -12.29 -0.38 12.54
C ALA A 103 -13.72 -0.16 13.07
N ASP A 104 -14.50 -1.19 13.30
CA ASP A 104 -15.93 -1.10 13.62
C ASP A 104 -16.20 -0.17 14.82
N TYR A 105 -15.54 -0.41 15.96
CA TYR A 105 -15.69 0.42 17.15
C TYR A 105 -15.22 1.85 16.93
N THR A 106 -14.00 2.02 16.43
CA THR A 106 -13.39 3.34 16.26
C THR A 106 -14.15 4.19 15.24
N ALA A 107 -14.69 3.59 14.18
CA ALA A 107 -15.52 4.26 13.20
C ALA A 107 -16.90 4.64 13.78
N THR A 108 -17.53 3.74 14.54
CA THR A 108 -18.80 4.02 15.22
C THR A 108 -18.66 5.25 16.13
N VAL A 109 -17.61 5.27 16.96
CA VAL A 109 -17.35 6.41 17.86
C VAL A 109 -17.04 7.68 17.08
N LYS A 110 -16.13 7.60 16.10
CA LYS A 110 -15.69 8.78 15.33
C LYS A 110 -16.79 9.43 14.53
N PHE A 111 -17.66 8.63 13.93
CA PHE A 111 -18.70 9.09 13.02
C PHE A 111 -20.11 9.03 13.62
N GLY A 112 -20.23 8.87 14.95
CA GLY A 112 -21.52 8.89 15.65
C GLY A 112 -22.51 7.83 15.18
N GLY A 113 -22.02 6.66 14.68
CA GLY A 113 -22.84 5.58 14.18
C GLY A 113 -23.29 5.71 12.72
N TYR A 114 -22.92 6.79 12.01
CA TYR A 114 -23.36 7.04 10.63
C TYR A 114 -22.45 6.40 9.55
N ALA A 115 -21.34 5.76 9.92
CA ALA A 115 -20.47 5.10 8.95
C ALA A 115 -21.11 3.82 8.37
N ASP A 116 -21.01 3.62 7.06
CA ASP A 116 -21.35 2.32 6.45
C ASP A 116 -20.20 1.33 6.69
N LEU A 117 -20.39 0.41 7.64
CA LEU A 117 -19.39 -0.57 8.05
C LEU A 117 -19.48 -1.91 7.31
N ARG A 118 -20.45 -2.07 6.40
CA ARG A 118 -20.61 -3.30 5.61
C ARG A 118 -19.35 -3.58 4.80
N GLY A 119 -18.81 -4.79 4.88
CA GLY A 119 -17.56 -5.18 4.23
C GLY A 119 -16.32 -4.38 4.69
N GLY A 120 -16.44 -3.63 5.80
CA GLY A 120 -15.40 -2.73 6.30
C GLY A 120 -15.51 -1.30 5.76
N GLY A 121 -16.51 -1.01 4.92
CA GLY A 121 -16.81 0.33 4.41
C GLY A 121 -15.60 1.05 3.82
N PRO A 122 -15.31 2.29 4.27
CA PRO A 122 -14.16 3.07 3.81
C PRO A 122 -12.80 2.55 4.36
N PHE A 123 -12.81 1.63 5.34
CA PHE A 123 -11.60 1.03 5.92
C PHE A 123 -11.22 -0.30 5.26
N SER A 124 -11.99 -0.72 4.26
CA SER A 124 -11.78 -1.99 3.56
C SER A 124 -10.52 -1.98 2.70
N GLY A 125 -9.82 -3.12 2.64
CA GLY A 125 -8.76 -3.37 1.67
C GLY A 125 -9.21 -3.24 0.20
N ARG A 126 -10.53 -3.20 -0.07
CA ARG A 126 -11.12 -2.94 -1.40
C ARG A 126 -10.63 -1.63 -2.00
N LEU A 127 -10.50 -0.57 -1.18
CA LEU A 127 -10.08 0.75 -1.62
C LEU A 127 -8.65 0.78 -2.16
N THR A 128 -7.83 -0.21 -1.83
CA THR A 128 -6.47 -0.33 -2.38
C THR A 128 -6.45 -0.55 -3.90
N ALA A 129 -7.56 -0.96 -4.53
CA ALA A 129 -7.68 -1.00 -5.99
C ALA A 129 -7.47 0.39 -6.59
N CYS A 130 -8.03 1.42 -5.98
CA CYS A 130 -7.84 2.82 -6.37
C CYS A 130 -6.37 3.26 -6.25
N MET A 131 -5.68 2.84 -5.18
CA MET A 131 -4.26 3.12 -4.99
C MET A 131 -3.41 2.43 -6.05
N VAL A 132 -3.70 1.15 -6.38
CA VAL A 132 -2.97 0.41 -7.43
C VAL A 132 -3.18 1.05 -8.80
N PHE A 133 -4.38 1.52 -9.11
CA PHE A 133 -4.62 2.26 -10.34
C PHE A 133 -3.77 3.53 -10.42
N ALA A 134 -3.80 4.38 -9.39
CA ALA A 134 -2.99 5.60 -9.33
C ALA A 134 -1.49 5.29 -9.46
N GLY A 135 -1.00 4.31 -8.70
CA GLY A 135 0.39 3.88 -8.73
C GLY A 135 0.82 3.29 -10.08
N ALA A 136 -0.08 2.59 -10.80
CA ALA A 136 0.21 2.06 -12.12
C ALA A 136 0.39 3.16 -13.19
N LEU A 137 -0.31 4.29 -13.05
CA LEU A 137 -0.07 5.48 -13.87
C LEU A 137 1.29 6.11 -13.53
N CYS A 138 1.54 6.34 -12.23
CA CYS A 138 2.79 6.94 -11.74
C CYS A 138 4.01 6.09 -12.10
N ARG A 139 3.90 4.78 -11.99
CA ARG A 139 4.97 3.83 -12.33
C ARG A 139 5.42 3.99 -13.78
N GLN A 140 4.52 4.10 -14.74
CA GLN A 140 4.87 4.28 -16.15
C GLN A 140 5.60 5.62 -16.40
N VAL A 141 5.21 6.67 -15.70
CA VAL A 141 5.89 7.97 -15.72
C VAL A 141 7.30 7.85 -15.16
N LEU A 142 7.47 7.12 -14.05
CA LEU A 142 8.75 6.89 -13.38
C LEU A 142 9.68 6.00 -14.20
N GLU A 143 9.16 4.92 -14.79
CA GLU A 143 9.95 4.00 -15.63
C GLU A 143 10.59 4.70 -16.83
N ARG A 144 9.88 5.65 -17.47
CA ARG A 144 10.46 6.49 -18.53
C ARG A 144 11.56 7.44 -18.03
N ARG A 145 11.61 7.69 -16.74
CA ARG A 145 12.68 8.48 -16.07
C ARG A 145 13.78 7.60 -15.47
N GLY A 146 13.76 6.28 -15.78
CA GLY A 146 14.78 5.33 -15.31
C GLY A 146 14.57 4.80 -13.90
N VAL A 147 13.44 5.13 -13.25
CA VAL A 147 13.11 4.63 -11.90
C VAL A 147 12.39 3.29 -12.00
N GLN A 148 12.86 2.29 -11.24
CA GLN A 148 12.28 0.95 -11.16
C GLN A 148 11.82 0.65 -9.73
N ILE A 149 10.68 -0.02 -9.58
CA ILE A 149 10.08 -0.36 -8.30
C ILE A 149 9.77 -1.86 -8.28
N ALA A 150 10.28 -2.56 -7.26
CA ALA A 150 10.00 -3.98 -7.07
C ALA A 150 9.83 -4.31 -5.59
N ALA A 151 8.81 -5.10 -5.26
CA ALA A 151 8.54 -5.53 -3.90
C ALA A 151 8.42 -7.05 -3.81
N ASN A 152 8.88 -7.61 -2.67
CA ASN A 152 8.82 -9.03 -2.37
C ASN A 152 8.39 -9.26 -0.91
N VAL A 153 7.76 -10.40 -0.64
CA VAL A 153 7.50 -10.86 0.71
C VAL A 153 8.79 -11.41 1.30
N VAL A 154 9.25 -10.83 2.42
CA VAL A 154 10.49 -11.24 3.11
C VAL A 154 10.24 -11.98 4.42
N ARG A 155 9.00 -11.95 4.94
CA ARG A 155 8.60 -12.71 6.11
C ARG A 155 7.11 -13.03 6.08
N VAL A 156 6.75 -14.23 6.53
CA VAL A 156 5.37 -14.61 6.89
C VAL A 156 5.46 -15.42 8.20
N GLY A 157 4.79 -14.94 9.25
CA GLY A 157 4.91 -15.53 10.57
C GLY A 157 6.38 -15.59 11.03
N HIS A 158 6.88 -16.80 11.24
CA HIS A 158 8.29 -17.05 11.61
C HIS A 158 9.19 -17.34 10.39
N ALA A 159 8.62 -17.69 9.23
CA ALA A 159 9.37 -17.99 8.03
C ALA A 159 9.90 -16.72 7.35
N THR A 160 11.16 -16.75 6.90
CA THR A 160 11.85 -15.64 6.25
C THR A 160 12.50 -16.06 4.94
N GLY A 161 12.80 -15.08 4.07
CA GLY A 161 13.48 -15.29 2.80
C GLY A 161 13.58 -14.01 1.98
N LYS A 162 14.14 -14.08 0.79
CA LYS A 162 14.24 -12.93 -0.12
C LYS A 162 12.98 -12.75 -0.99
N GLU A 163 12.18 -13.80 -1.09
CA GLU A 163 10.93 -13.83 -1.84
C GLU A 163 10.00 -14.88 -1.21
N LEU A 164 8.75 -14.92 -1.63
CA LEU A 164 7.73 -15.85 -1.12
C LEU A 164 8.12 -17.31 -1.40
N ASN A 165 8.78 -17.96 -0.44
CA ASN A 165 9.28 -19.32 -0.50
C ASN A 165 8.27 -20.38 0.00
N PHE A 166 8.69 -21.65 0.03
CA PHE A 166 7.84 -22.77 0.43
C PHE A 166 7.40 -22.68 1.90
N GLU A 167 8.31 -22.34 2.81
CA GLU A 167 8.02 -22.24 4.25
C GLU A 167 7.00 -21.13 4.53
N MET A 168 7.14 -19.97 3.87
CA MET A 168 6.17 -18.88 3.98
C MET A 168 4.79 -19.26 3.45
N LYS A 169 4.74 -20.00 2.33
CA LYS A 169 3.47 -20.52 1.78
C LYS A 169 2.82 -21.51 2.74
N ARG A 170 3.62 -22.35 3.39
CA ARG A 170 3.14 -23.30 4.41
C ARG A 170 2.54 -22.56 5.62
N GLU A 171 3.20 -21.53 6.15
CA GLU A 171 2.65 -20.68 7.23
C GLU A 171 1.27 -20.11 6.86
N ILE A 172 1.08 -19.66 5.62
CA ILE A 172 -0.21 -19.15 5.14
C ILE A 172 -1.28 -20.26 5.12
N LEU A 173 -0.93 -21.42 4.58
CA LEU A 173 -1.86 -22.56 4.45
C LEU A 173 -2.22 -23.15 5.80
N ASP A 174 -1.26 -23.24 6.72
CA ASP A 174 -1.47 -23.71 8.09
C ASP A 174 -2.41 -22.77 8.85
N ALA A 175 -2.20 -21.44 8.76
CA ALA A 175 -3.12 -20.45 9.32
C ALA A 175 -4.53 -20.60 8.74
N ARG A 176 -4.65 -20.73 7.41
CA ARG A 176 -5.93 -20.95 6.73
C ARG A 176 -6.65 -22.20 7.22
N SER A 177 -5.93 -23.34 7.34
CA SER A 177 -6.51 -24.61 7.80
C SER A 177 -7.00 -24.55 9.24
N ALA A 178 -6.35 -23.70 10.06
CA ALA A 178 -6.75 -23.44 11.43
C ALA A 178 -7.90 -22.42 11.57
N GLY A 179 -8.43 -21.89 10.46
CA GLY A 179 -9.43 -20.81 10.46
C GLY A 179 -8.88 -19.49 11.02
N ASP A 180 -7.57 -19.29 10.94
CA ASP A 180 -6.82 -18.17 11.49
C ASP A 180 -6.17 -17.34 10.38
N SER A 181 -5.32 -16.38 10.75
CA SER A 181 -4.54 -15.55 9.84
C SER A 181 -3.13 -15.33 10.37
N VAL A 182 -2.21 -14.94 9.49
CA VAL A 182 -0.80 -14.73 9.80
C VAL A 182 -0.31 -13.38 9.29
N GLY A 183 0.55 -12.72 10.08
CA GLY A 183 1.21 -11.46 9.73
C GLY A 183 2.38 -11.65 8.78
N SER A 184 2.86 -10.56 8.21
CA SER A 184 3.90 -10.60 7.18
C SER A 184 4.70 -9.31 7.09
N VAL A 185 5.85 -9.38 6.41
CA VAL A 185 6.66 -8.21 6.03
C VAL A 185 6.92 -8.26 4.54
N ILE A 186 6.72 -7.12 3.89
CA ILE A 186 7.06 -6.88 2.49
C ILE A 186 8.23 -5.89 2.46
N GLU A 187 9.23 -6.16 1.64
CA GLU A 187 10.32 -5.24 1.31
C GLU A 187 10.12 -4.72 -0.12
N CYS A 188 10.25 -3.42 -0.30
CA CYS A 188 10.24 -2.77 -1.61
C CYS A 188 11.56 -2.03 -1.83
N VAL A 189 12.14 -2.24 -3.00
CA VAL A 189 13.36 -1.56 -3.45
C VAL A 189 13.01 -0.67 -4.64
N VAL A 190 13.40 0.61 -4.55
CA VAL A 190 13.28 1.55 -5.67
C VAL A 190 14.67 1.95 -6.11
N THR A 191 14.97 1.79 -7.39
CA THR A 191 16.24 2.14 -8.01
C THR A 191 16.07 3.25 -9.03
N GLY A 192 17.15 3.96 -9.35
CA GLY A 192 17.17 5.00 -10.39
C GLY A 192 16.64 6.36 -9.92
N ILE A 193 16.36 6.55 -8.63
CA ILE A 193 16.05 7.88 -8.09
C ILE A 193 17.39 8.66 -7.99
N PRO A 194 17.50 9.87 -8.57
CA PRO A 194 18.71 10.67 -8.41
C PRO A 194 18.89 11.13 -6.96
N ALA A 195 20.12 11.45 -6.57
CA ALA A 195 20.37 12.16 -5.32
C ALA A 195 19.71 13.54 -5.34
N GLY A 196 19.18 13.98 -4.19
CA GLY A 196 18.60 15.32 -4.07
C GLY A 196 17.07 15.38 -4.14
N VAL A 197 16.37 14.25 -4.24
CA VAL A 197 14.91 14.20 -4.20
C VAL A 197 14.40 14.09 -2.77
N GLY A 198 13.40 14.88 -2.41
CA GLY A 198 12.81 14.92 -1.06
C GLY A 198 12.91 16.31 -0.45
N GLY A 199 12.78 16.39 0.86
CA GLY A 199 12.71 17.68 1.56
C GLY A 199 13.19 17.59 3.00
N LEU A 200 13.09 18.71 3.69
CA LEU A 200 13.51 18.83 5.08
C LEU A 200 12.38 18.38 6.03
N MET A 201 12.72 17.81 7.17
CA MET A 201 11.82 17.47 8.28
C MET A 201 10.53 16.78 7.83
N PHE A 202 9.40 17.48 7.85
CA PHE A 202 8.08 16.93 7.54
C PHE A 202 7.89 16.60 6.04
N GLY A 203 8.64 17.24 5.16
CA GLY A 203 8.66 16.98 3.72
C GLY A 203 9.66 15.90 3.30
N GLY A 204 10.37 15.29 4.25
CA GLY A 204 11.37 14.25 3.96
C GLY A 204 10.75 12.99 3.33
N MET A 205 11.56 12.24 2.57
CA MET A 205 11.14 11.04 1.87
C MET A 205 10.55 9.99 2.81
N GLU A 206 11.17 9.79 3.99
CA GLU A 206 10.65 8.84 4.98
C GLU A 206 9.25 9.25 5.45
N SER A 207 9.03 10.54 5.73
CA SER A 207 7.73 11.05 6.17
C SER A 207 6.67 10.88 5.09
N ARG A 208 6.97 11.22 3.83
CA ARG A 208 6.06 11.07 2.68
C ARG A 208 5.70 9.59 2.45
N ILE A 209 6.69 8.72 2.40
CA ILE A 209 6.50 7.28 2.17
C ILE A 209 5.77 6.63 3.34
N ALA A 210 6.17 6.89 4.57
CA ALA A 210 5.48 6.34 5.75
C ALA A 210 4.01 6.76 5.78
N SER A 211 3.70 8.02 5.46
CA SER A 211 2.33 8.54 5.42
C SER A 211 1.42 7.74 4.48
N ILE A 212 1.86 7.48 3.24
CA ILE A 212 1.04 6.72 2.28
C ILE A 212 1.00 5.23 2.63
N LEU A 213 2.08 4.64 3.16
CA LEU A 213 2.10 3.23 3.56
C LEU A 213 1.19 2.95 4.75
N TYR A 214 1.13 3.83 5.77
CA TYR A 214 0.20 3.71 6.88
C TYR A 214 -1.27 3.92 6.47
N ALA A 215 -1.55 4.51 5.31
CA ALA A 215 -2.91 4.57 4.76
C ALA A 215 -3.39 3.21 4.19
N ILE A 216 -2.48 2.24 3.96
CA ILE A 216 -2.83 0.89 3.53
C ILE A 216 -3.43 0.12 4.71
N PRO A 217 -4.68 -0.42 4.59
CA PRO A 217 -5.29 -1.18 5.67
C PRO A 217 -4.42 -2.38 6.10
N GLY A 218 -4.20 -2.49 7.41
CA GLY A 218 -3.41 -3.59 7.99
C GLY A 218 -1.93 -3.29 8.22
N VAL A 219 -1.40 -2.18 7.71
CA VAL A 219 -0.02 -1.76 7.99
C VAL A 219 0.13 -1.32 9.45
N LYS A 220 1.19 -1.81 10.11
CA LYS A 220 1.50 -1.51 11.52
C LYS A 220 2.95 -1.15 11.79
N GLY A 221 3.82 -1.28 10.80
CA GLY A 221 5.21 -0.88 10.88
C GLY A 221 5.76 -0.49 9.52
N VAL A 222 6.62 0.50 9.49
CA VAL A 222 7.40 0.93 8.32
C VAL A 222 8.81 1.21 8.79
N GLU A 223 9.80 0.71 8.05
CA GLU A 223 11.21 0.98 8.32
C GLU A 223 12.00 1.16 7.02
N PHE A 224 13.12 1.87 7.10
CA PHE A 224 13.98 2.22 5.99
C PHE A 224 15.38 1.66 6.22
N GLY A 225 16.03 1.11 5.17
CA GLY A 225 17.33 0.49 5.28
C GLY A 225 17.37 -0.63 6.33
N LEU A 226 18.29 -0.55 7.29
CA LEU A 226 18.35 -1.50 8.41
C LEU A 226 17.23 -1.29 9.43
N GLY A 227 16.53 -0.13 9.40
CA GLY A 227 15.39 0.15 10.27
C GLY A 227 15.76 0.04 11.74
N PHE A 228 14.98 -0.74 12.50
CA PHE A 228 15.24 -0.98 13.93
C PHE A 228 16.58 -1.66 14.21
N GLY A 229 17.17 -2.39 13.25
CA GLY A 229 18.50 -2.99 13.39
C GLY A 229 19.63 -1.96 13.60
N LEU A 230 19.43 -0.70 13.18
CA LEU A 230 20.40 0.36 13.47
C LEU A 230 20.59 0.62 14.97
N ALA A 231 19.57 0.34 15.80
CA ALA A 231 19.67 0.53 17.25
C ALA A 231 20.64 -0.45 17.95
N GLU A 232 21.02 -1.53 17.26
CA GLU A 232 21.95 -2.56 17.77
C GLU A 232 23.40 -2.25 17.39
N LEU A 233 23.64 -1.25 16.50
CA LEU A 233 24.93 -0.93 15.92
C LEU A 233 25.58 0.31 16.54
N ARG A 234 26.90 0.38 16.46
CA ARG A 234 27.67 1.59 16.72
C ARG A 234 27.75 2.46 15.46
N GLY A 235 27.96 3.77 15.62
CA GLY A 235 28.08 4.67 14.47
C GLY A 235 29.11 4.25 13.43
N SER A 236 30.24 3.68 13.86
CA SER A 236 31.28 3.15 12.95
C SER A 236 30.85 1.92 12.13
N GLU A 237 29.80 1.22 12.56
CA GLU A 237 29.25 0.04 11.88
C GLU A 237 28.02 0.43 11.04
N ALA A 238 27.27 1.42 11.51
CA ALA A 238 26.03 1.88 10.88
C ALA A 238 26.24 2.88 9.74
N ASN A 239 27.29 3.71 9.82
CA ASN A 239 27.53 4.75 8.82
C ASN A 239 27.85 4.15 7.45
N ASP A 240 27.26 4.74 6.41
CA ASP A 240 27.52 4.41 5.00
C ASP A 240 28.66 5.29 4.48
N PRO A 241 29.90 4.78 4.29
CA PRO A 241 31.03 5.58 3.82
C PRO A 241 30.80 6.08 2.40
N PHE A 242 31.12 7.32 2.12
CA PHE A 242 31.14 7.87 0.77
C PHE A 242 32.42 7.56 0.03
N VAL A 243 32.31 7.11 -1.21
CA VAL A 243 33.45 6.82 -2.09
C VAL A 243 33.23 7.46 -3.47
N LEU A 244 34.34 7.67 -4.20
CA LEU A 244 34.29 8.10 -5.59
C LEU A 244 34.25 6.87 -6.51
N LYS A 245 33.18 6.72 -7.30
CA LYS A 245 33.05 5.69 -8.32
C LYS A 245 32.73 6.34 -9.67
N ASN A 246 33.61 6.20 -10.63
CA ASN A 246 33.47 6.82 -11.95
C ASN A 246 33.24 8.35 -11.90
N GLY A 247 33.89 9.04 -10.96
CA GLY A 247 33.75 10.49 -10.77
C GLY A 247 32.48 10.94 -10.05
N GLN A 248 31.65 10.01 -9.60
CA GLN A 248 30.45 10.27 -8.82
C GLN A 248 30.61 9.86 -7.36
N VAL A 249 30.02 10.64 -6.44
CA VAL A 249 29.94 10.29 -5.03
C VAL A 249 28.86 9.27 -4.84
N VAL A 250 29.17 8.11 -4.28
CA VAL A 250 28.23 7.04 -3.93
C VAL A 250 28.52 6.52 -2.52
N ALA A 251 27.53 5.97 -1.83
CA ALA A 251 27.77 5.27 -0.59
C ALA A 251 28.27 3.83 -0.88
N GLU A 252 29.22 3.33 -0.07
CA GLU A 252 29.77 1.98 -0.19
C GLU A 252 28.81 0.92 0.33
N THR A 253 28.07 1.27 1.39
CA THR A 253 26.99 0.47 1.99
C THR A 253 25.67 1.23 1.89
N ASN A 254 24.55 0.63 2.30
CA ASN A 254 23.22 1.25 2.21
C ASN A 254 22.39 0.97 3.46
N ASN A 255 22.98 1.14 4.63
CA ASN A 255 22.33 0.94 5.92
C ASN A 255 21.19 1.93 6.14
N ALA A 256 21.36 3.18 5.65
CA ALA A 256 20.34 4.23 5.69
C ALA A 256 19.18 4.00 4.70
N GLY A 257 19.28 3.02 3.78
CA GLY A 257 18.22 2.71 2.82
C GLY A 257 17.99 3.77 1.76
N GLY A 258 19.05 4.50 1.34
CA GLY A 258 19.00 5.44 0.22
C GLY A 258 18.59 6.87 0.59
N ILE A 259 18.40 7.18 1.87
CA ILE A 259 17.92 8.48 2.36
C ILE A 259 18.84 8.99 3.47
N ASN A 260 19.27 10.24 3.35
CA ASN A 260 20.01 10.96 4.40
C ASN A 260 19.34 12.33 4.61
N GLY A 261 18.94 12.61 5.85
CA GLY A 261 18.31 13.88 6.20
C GLY A 261 16.99 14.18 5.48
N GLY A 262 16.23 13.15 5.10
CA GLY A 262 14.97 13.27 4.36
C GLY A 262 15.11 13.38 2.85
N ILE A 263 16.35 13.27 2.31
CA ILE A 263 16.69 13.48 0.90
C ILE A 263 17.38 12.22 0.37
N THR A 264 17.04 11.81 -0.86
CA THR A 264 17.67 10.67 -1.51
C THR A 264 19.15 10.92 -1.78
N ASN A 265 19.99 9.89 -1.61
CA ASN A 265 21.44 9.95 -1.83
C ASN A 265 21.90 9.26 -3.12
N GLY A 266 20.95 8.80 -3.98
CA GLY A 266 21.25 8.09 -5.22
C GLY A 266 21.44 6.58 -5.07
N MET A 267 21.51 6.06 -3.84
CA MET A 267 21.50 4.62 -3.58
C MET A 267 20.06 4.08 -3.70
N PRO A 268 19.88 2.75 -3.84
CA PRO A 268 18.55 2.15 -3.82
C PRO A 268 17.77 2.54 -2.57
N LEU A 269 16.54 3.01 -2.76
CA LEU A 269 15.62 3.24 -1.66
C LEU A 269 15.08 1.87 -1.18
N VAL A 270 15.35 1.51 0.08
CA VAL A 270 14.94 0.25 0.68
C VAL A 270 13.93 0.51 1.78
N VAL A 271 12.70 0.01 1.61
CA VAL A 271 11.59 0.21 2.55
C VAL A 271 10.98 -1.13 2.92
N ARG A 272 10.73 -1.39 4.21
CA ARG A 272 9.98 -2.55 4.69
C ARG A 272 8.68 -2.13 5.36
N MET A 273 7.64 -2.92 5.14
CA MET A 273 6.28 -2.70 5.63
C MET A 273 5.78 -3.95 6.35
N ALA A 274 5.42 -3.82 7.61
CA ALA A 274 4.83 -4.89 8.41
C ALA A 274 3.30 -4.84 8.32
N LEU A 275 2.71 -5.96 7.93
CA LEU A 275 1.27 -6.18 7.86
C LEU A 275 0.83 -7.08 9.03
N ARG A 276 -0.19 -6.62 9.75
CA ARG A 276 -0.80 -7.46 10.79
C ARG A 276 -1.54 -8.65 10.19
N PRO A 277 -1.82 -9.70 10.98
CA PRO A 277 -2.79 -10.72 10.60
C PRO A 277 -4.15 -10.09 10.29
N THR A 278 -4.92 -10.68 9.36
CA THR A 278 -6.29 -10.25 9.06
C THR A 278 -7.15 -10.38 10.33
N ALA A 279 -7.91 -9.33 10.67
CA ALA A 279 -8.73 -9.32 11.88
C ALA A 279 -9.94 -10.24 11.79
N SER A 280 -10.48 -10.40 10.59
CA SER A 280 -11.62 -11.27 10.32
C SER A 280 -11.16 -12.71 10.17
N ILE A 281 -11.35 -13.52 11.21
CA ILE A 281 -10.96 -14.95 11.24
C ILE A 281 -12.16 -15.84 11.55
N ALA A 282 -12.08 -17.11 11.15
CA ALA A 282 -13.14 -18.09 11.36
C ALA A 282 -13.07 -18.75 12.76
N ARG A 283 -12.13 -18.34 13.61
CA ARG A 283 -12.07 -18.75 15.02
C ARG A 283 -13.02 -17.90 15.86
N GLU A 284 -13.55 -18.49 16.91
CA GLU A 284 -14.35 -17.76 17.88
C GLU A 284 -13.48 -16.74 18.64
N GLN A 285 -13.99 -15.52 18.78
CA GLN A 285 -13.31 -14.41 19.45
C GLN A 285 -14.31 -13.75 20.43
N HIS A 286 -13.83 -13.36 21.60
CA HIS A 286 -14.58 -12.54 22.54
C HIS A 286 -14.71 -11.11 21.99
N THR A 287 -15.90 -10.53 22.16
CA THR A 287 -16.23 -9.19 21.70
C THR A 287 -17.42 -8.63 22.48
N VAL A 288 -17.96 -7.50 22.00
CA VAL A 288 -19.09 -6.79 22.59
C VAL A 288 -20.15 -6.52 21.54
N ASN A 289 -21.41 -6.68 21.90
CA ASN A 289 -22.54 -6.14 21.17
C ASN A 289 -22.78 -4.70 21.66
N ILE A 290 -22.59 -3.70 20.78
CA ILE A 290 -22.69 -2.28 21.14
C ILE A 290 -24.12 -1.77 21.27
N GLN A 291 -25.12 -2.52 20.84
CA GLN A 291 -26.53 -2.15 21.04
C GLN A 291 -27.05 -2.61 22.40
N THR A 292 -26.72 -3.84 22.81
CA THR A 292 -27.13 -4.36 24.12
C THR A 292 -26.15 -4.03 25.24
N MET A 293 -24.92 -3.58 24.89
CA MET A 293 -23.81 -3.34 25.82
C MET A 293 -23.42 -4.58 26.64
N GLU A 294 -23.45 -5.75 26.00
CA GLU A 294 -23.15 -7.05 26.59
C GLU A 294 -21.94 -7.68 25.92
N GLU A 295 -21.14 -8.40 26.70
CA GLU A 295 -20.07 -9.27 26.17
C GLU A 295 -20.70 -10.43 25.38
N THR A 296 -20.07 -10.79 24.27
CA THR A 296 -20.51 -11.86 23.39
C THR A 296 -19.31 -12.53 22.71
N THR A 297 -19.58 -13.50 21.85
CA THR A 297 -18.58 -14.09 20.97
C THR A 297 -18.93 -13.86 19.52
N LEU A 298 -17.92 -13.80 18.67
CA LEU A 298 -18.06 -13.65 17.23
C LEU A 298 -17.17 -14.67 16.51
N ARG A 299 -17.74 -15.34 15.53
CA ARG A 299 -17.00 -16.11 14.52
C ARG A 299 -17.31 -15.49 13.17
N VAL A 300 -16.30 -14.94 12.50
CA VAL A 300 -16.53 -14.31 11.20
C VAL A 300 -16.63 -15.38 10.12
N THR A 301 -17.76 -15.43 9.43
CA THR A 301 -18.09 -16.41 8.36
C THR A 301 -17.90 -15.79 6.98
N GLY A 302 -16.86 -15.08 6.71
CA GLY A 302 -16.61 -14.42 5.43
C GLY A 302 -15.44 -15.04 4.65
N ARG A 303 -15.30 -14.61 3.41
CA ARG A 303 -14.16 -14.95 2.53
C ARG A 303 -13.02 -13.98 2.78
N HIS A 304 -12.13 -14.27 3.73
CA HIS A 304 -11.01 -13.41 4.10
C HIS A 304 -9.67 -14.00 3.69
N ASP A 305 -8.70 -13.14 3.40
CA ASP A 305 -7.34 -13.56 3.11
C ASP A 305 -6.67 -14.08 4.39
N PRO A 306 -6.06 -15.27 4.40
CA PRO A 306 -5.32 -15.78 5.56
C PRO A 306 -4.03 -14.97 5.79
N CYS A 307 -3.50 -14.34 4.75
CA CYS A 307 -2.36 -13.44 4.79
C CYS A 307 -2.54 -12.32 3.78
N LEU A 308 -2.27 -11.07 4.19
CA LEU A 308 -2.43 -9.90 3.32
C LEU A 308 -1.31 -9.75 2.28
N ALA A 309 -0.11 -10.29 2.55
CA ALA A 309 1.10 -10.02 1.77
C ALA A 309 0.97 -10.29 0.26
N PRO A 310 0.42 -11.43 -0.21
CA PRO A 310 0.39 -11.70 -1.66
C PRO A 310 -0.32 -10.61 -2.46
N ARG A 311 -1.39 -10.03 -1.89
CA ARG A 311 -2.16 -8.96 -2.53
C ARG A 311 -1.62 -7.55 -2.21
N ALA A 312 -0.87 -7.41 -1.13
CA ALA A 312 -0.31 -6.13 -0.70
C ALA A 312 0.97 -5.74 -1.46
N ILE A 313 1.65 -6.69 -2.13
CA ILE A 313 2.83 -6.38 -2.97
C ILE A 313 2.53 -5.26 -3.97
N PRO A 314 1.57 -5.39 -4.90
CA PRO A 314 1.28 -4.33 -5.87
C PRO A 314 0.72 -3.06 -5.22
N VAL A 315 0.13 -3.15 -4.03
CA VAL A 315 -0.33 -1.96 -3.28
C VAL A 315 0.85 -1.17 -2.74
N MET A 316 1.87 -1.84 -2.19
CA MET A 316 3.10 -1.21 -1.72
C MET A 316 3.88 -0.57 -2.89
N GLU A 317 4.05 -1.30 -3.99
CA GLU A 317 4.68 -0.76 -5.21
C GLU A 317 3.95 0.50 -5.71
N ALA A 318 2.62 0.48 -5.72
CA ALA A 318 1.80 1.61 -6.13
C ALA A 318 1.93 2.81 -5.19
N ALA A 319 1.92 2.58 -3.88
CA ALA A 319 2.10 3.61 -2.87
C ALA A 319 3.47 4.31 -3.04
N LEU A 320 4.55 3.52 -3.22
CA LEU A 320 5.87 4.08 -3.47
C LEU A 320 5.93 4.83 -4.81
N ALA A 321 5.28 4.32 -5.86
CA ALA A 321 5.23 5.03 -7.15
C ALA A 321 4.58 6.41 -7.02
N CYS A 322 3.47 6.51 -6.30
CA CYS A 322 2.81 7.80 -6.02
C CYS A 322 3.71 8.74 -5.21
N SER A 323 4.32 8.23 -4.14
CA SER A 323 5.16 9.04 -3.25
C SER A 323 6.45 9.52 -3.92
N VAL A 324 7.11 8.64 -4.67
CA VAL A 324 8.35 8.99 -5.39
C VAL A 324 8.08 9.98 -6.50
N LEU A 325 6.99 9.79 -7.27
CA LEU A 325 6.64 10.73 -8.33
C LEU A 325 6.27 12.12 -7.76
N ASP A 326 5.49 12.16 -6.66
CA ASP A 326 5.14 13.41 -5.97
C ASP A 326 6.42 14.16 -5.52
N ALA A 327 7.37 13.47 -4.89
CA ALA A 327 8.63 14.06 -4.45
C ALA A 327 9.54 14.52 -5.62
N MET A 328 9.56 13.77 -6.73
CA MET A 328 10.33 14.17 -7.91
C MET A 328 9.73 15.39 -8.60
N LEU A 329 8.39 15.53 -8.64
CA LEU A 329 7.72 16.71 -9.17
C LEU A 329 7.96 17.94 -8.30
N ASP A 330 7.93 17.79 -6.98
CA ASP A 330 8.28 18.82 -6.00
C ASP A 330 9.70 19.32 -6.22
N SER A 331 10.68 18.41 -6.26
CA SER A 331 12.10 18.73 -6.46
C SER A 331 12.36 19.41 -7.81
N ALA A 332 11.65 19.01 -8.88
CA ALA A 332 11.77 19.64 -10.19
C ALA A 332 11.19 21.06 -10.19
N ALA A 333 10.12 21.33 -9.46
CA ALA A 333 9.54 22.67 -9.32
C ALA A 333 10.51 23.63 -8.60
N VAL A 334 11.25 23.15 -7.60
CA VAL A 334 12.28 23.95 -6.90
C VAL A 334 13.49 24.23 -7.80
N ALA A 335 13.92 23.26 -8.61
CA ALA A 335 15.09 23.40 -9.48
C ALA A 335 14.83 24.30 -10.70
N SER A 336 13.56 24.61 -11.01
CA SER A 336 13.18 25.46 -12.15
C SER A 336 13.04 26.95 -11.81
N VAL A 337 13.30 27.32 -10.56
CA VAL A 337 13.37 28.72 -10.06
C VAL A 337 14.84 29.15 -9.97
#